data_c800a888a8fb69a77be743741b281088
#
_entry.id   c800a888a8fb69a77be743741b281088
#
_cell.length_a   1.000
_cell.length_b   1.000
_cell.length_c   1.000
_cell.angle_alpha   90.00
_cell.angle_beta   90.00
_cell.angle_gamma   90.00
#
_symmetry.space_group_name_H-M   'P 1'
#
loop_
_entity.id
_entity.type
_entity.pdbx_description
1 polymer ?
#
loop_
_entity_poly.entity_id
_entity_poly.type
_entity_poly.pdbx_seq_one_letter_code
_entity_poly.pdbx_strand_id
1 'polypeptide(L)'
;HIQKETIMNKKNTPLTLLAVILMACGLLLAQDEKKPSEILIEGEVVDLACYTSRGAKGEDHKSCATRCMTRGTPAGILDKDGNVFVIIGPSPGYGPYAAQTIRLHGNVEGGRISPNKMETKTGNSWGEVKLRGGAPKSD
;
A
#
# COMPACT_ATOMS: atom_id res chain seq x y z
N HIS A 1 72.01 36.36 15.55
CA HIS A 1 70.62 36.39 15.06
C HIS A 1 69.98 35.01 15.29
N ILE A 2 69.08 34.96 16.25
CA ILE A 2 68.46 33.72 16.70
C ILE A 2 67.19 33.54 15.86
N GLN A 3 67.14 32.49 15.08
CA GLN A 3 65.94 32.02 14.42
C GLN A 3 65.08 31.24 15.41
N LYS A 4 63.92 31.78 15.72
CA LYS A 4 62.89 31.04 16.49
C LYS A 4 62.11 30.13 15.53
N GLU A 5 62.41 28.85 15.60
CA GLU A 5 61.60 27.86 14.90
C GLU A 5 60.29 27.65 15.64
N THR A 6 59.19 27.91 14.94
CA THR A 6 57.83 27.66 15.45
C THR A 6 57.59 26.14 15.35
N ILE A 7 57.58 25.47 16.48
CA ILE A 7 57.20 24.05 16.55
C ILE A 7 55.70 23.96 16.33
N MET A 8 55.29 23.59 15.14
CA MET A 8 53.89 23.23 14.83
C MET A 8 53.56 21.91 15.57
N ASN A 9 52.61 21.99 16.44
CA ASN A 9 52.12 20.86 17.25
C ASN A 9 51.33 19.89 16.36
N LYS A 10 51.99 18.84 15.86
CA LYS A 10 51.53 17.85 14.88
C LYS A 10 50.68 16.72 15.50
N LYS A 11 50.10 16.91 16.66
CA LYS A 11 49.48 15.76 17.40
C LYS A 11 47.95 15.72 17.46
N ASN A 12 47.23 16.74 16.97
CA ASN A 12 45.78 16.80 17.15
C ASN A 12 44.95 16.67 15.85
N THR A 13 45.58 16.57 14.68
CA THR A 13 44.91 16.53 13.38
C THR A 13 44.20 15.23 13.05
N PRO A 14 44.61 14.02 13.50
CA PRO A 14 43.87 12.79 13.12
C PRO A 14 42.58 12.59 13.93
N LEU A 15 42.51 13.11 15.17
CA LEU A 15 41.34 12.88 16.04
C LEU A 15 40.12 13.73 15.60
N THR A 16 40.36 14.97 15.19
CA THR A 16 39.31 15.87 14.67
C THR A 16 38.74 15.41 13.32
N LEU A 17 39.61 14.89 12.44
CA LEU A 17 39.19 14.34 11.15
C LEU A 17 38.30 13.09 11.33
N LEU A 18 38.65 12.20 12.25
CA LEU A 18 37.88 11.00 12.56
C LEU A 18 36.51 11.34 13.14
N ALA A 19 36.40 12.36 13.98
CA ALA A 19 35.13 12.82 14.56
C ALA A 19 34.17 13.39 13.51
N VAL A 20 34.69 14.13 12.53
CA VAL A 20 33.89 14.71 11.44
C VAL A 20 33.37 13.61 10.49
N ILE A 21 34.18 12.58 10.21
CA ILE A 21 33.77 11.44 9.36
C ILE A 21 32.67 10.60 10.06
N LEU A 22 32.78 10.37 11.35
CA LEU A 22 31.77 9.65 12.14
C LEU A 22 30.42 10.42 12.21
N MET A 23 30.48 11.76 12.29
CA MET A 23 29.28 12.59 12.33
C MET A 23 28.59 12.67 10.96
N ALA A 24 29.35 12.67 9.86
CA ALA A 24 28.82 12.64 8.50
C ALA A 24 28.17 11.28 8.15
N CYS A 25 28.71 10.17 8.67
CA CYS A 25 28.14 8.83 8.45
C CYS A 25 26.81 8.62 9.18
N GLY A 26 26.59 9.28 10.32
CA GLY A 26 25.35 9.22 11.08
C GLY A 26 24.17 9.91 10.40
N LEU A 27 24.40 10.92 9.57
CA LEU A 27 23.37 11.65 8.83
C LEU A 27 22.85 10.89 7.60
N LEU A 28 23.59 9.91 7.08
CA LEU A 28 23.21 9.09 5.93
C LEU A 28 22.25 7.93 6.28
N LEU A 29 22.04 7.64 7.57
CA LEU A 29 21.17 6.57 8.03
C LEU A 29 19.76 7.06 8.44
N ALA A 30 19.48 8.35 8.37
CA ALA A 30 18.13 8.88 8.45
C ALA A 30 17.43 8.59 7.12
N GLN A 31 17.11 7.32 6.88
CA GLN A 31 16.14 6.96 5.84
C GLN A 31 14.79 7.43 6.35
N ASP A 32 14.24 8.43 5.68
CA ASP A 32 12.86 8.85 5.81
C ASP A 32 12.00 7.60 5.57
N GLU A 33 11.54 6.94 6.63
CA GLU A 33 10.47 5.97 6.53
C GLU A 33 9.25 6.74 6.04
N LYS A 34 9.09 6.77 4.71
CA LYS A 34 7.92 7.36 4.05
C LYS A 34 6.71 6.64 4.62
N LYS A 35 6.08 7.26 5.62
CA LYS A 35 4.81 6.79 6.18
C LYS A 35 3.89 6.47 5.00
N PRO A 36 3.38 5.23 4.90
CA PRO A 36 2.50 4.85 3.81
C PRO A 36 1.38 5.87 3.69
N SER A 37 1.26 6.55 2.56
CA SER A 37 0.17 7.50 2.33
C SER A 37 -1.10 6.70 2.18
N GLU A 38 -2.07 6.95 3.04
CA GLU A 38 -3.40 6.39 2.89
C GLU A 38 -4.02 6.89 1.59
N ILE A 39 -4.38 5.98 0.71
CA ILE A 39 -4.96 6.26 -0.61
C ILE A 39 -6.40 5.77 -0.63
N LEU A 40 -7.27 6.52 -1.29
CA LEU A 40 -8.63 6.11 -1.63
C LEU A 40 -8.64 5.56 -3.06
N ILE A 41 -9.12 4.33 -3.23
CA ILE A 41 -9.42 3.74 -4.53
C ILE A 41 -10.93 3.50 -4.60
N GLU A 42 -11.58 4.06 -5.63
CA GLU A 42 -12.96 3.76 -6.01
C GLU A 42 -12.95 2.88 -7.26
N GLY A 43 -13.67 1.74 -7.21
CA GLY A 43 -13.67 0.83 -8.34
C GLY A 43 -14.59 -0.37 -8.15
N GLU A 44 -14.68 -1.19 -9.19
CA GLU A 44 -15.46 -2.42 -9.22
C GLU A 44 -14.69 -3.56 -8.55
N VAL A 45 -15.39 -4.35 -7.72
CA VAL A 45 -14.84 -5.58 -7.15
C VAL A 45 -14.87 -6.68 -8.21
N VAL A 46 -13.69 -7.23 -8.53
CA VAL A 46 -13.51 -8.31 -9.49
C VAL A 46 -12.82 -9.53 -8.87
N ASP A 47 -13.14 -10.73 -9.35
CA ASP A 47 -12.27 -11.88 -9.08
C ASP A 47 -11.06 -11.85 -10.02
N LEU A 48 -9.87 -11.98 -9.47
CA LEU A 48 -8.65 -11.80 -10.25
C LEU A 48 -8.40 -12.93 -11.25
N ALA A 49 -8.89 -14.14 -11.01
CA ALA A 49 -8.65 -15.25 -11.93
C ALA A 49 -9.37 -15.04 -13.27
N CYS A 50 -10.66 -14.71 -13.22
CA CYS A 50 -11.43 -14.48 -14.44
C CYS A 50 -11.11 -13.13 -15.08
N TYR A 51 -10.86 -12.09 -14.27
CA TYR A 51 -10.50 -10.79 -14.81
C TYR A 51 -9.16 -10.83 -15.57
N THR A 52 -8.11 -11.39 -14.97
CA THR A 52 -6.78 -11.43 -15.60
C THR A 52 -6.71 -12.38 -16.81
N SER A 53 -7.48 -13.45 -16.80
CA SER A 53 -7.47 -14.42 -17.91
C SER A 53 -8.29 -14.00 -19.12
N ARG A 54 -9.38 -13.26 -18.94
CA ARG A 54 -10.31 -12.93 -20.03
C ARG A 54 -11.05 -11.60 -19.89
N GLY A 55 -10.64 -10.73 -18.97
CA GLY A 55 -11.28 -9.41 -18.76
C GLY A 55 -12.70 -9.48 -18.19
N ALA A 56 -13.08 -10.60 -17.56
CA ALA A 56 -14.44 -10.79 -17.05
C ALA A 56 -14.76 -9.88 -15.87
N LYS A 57 -15.80 -9.06 -16.01
CA LYS A 57 -16.24 -8.06 -15.02
C LYS A 57 -17.73 -7.71 -15.25
N GLY A 58 -18.25 -6.85 -14.38
CA GLY A 58 -19.62 -6.32 -14.50
C GLY A 58 -20.69 -7.31 -14.03
N GLU A 59 -21.94 -6.88 -14.12
CA GLU A 59 -23.10 -7.61 -13.59
C GLU A 59 -23.25 -9.00 -14.22
N ASP A 60 -22.95 -9.16 -15.51
CA ASP A 60 -23.01 -10.46 -16.20
C ASP A 60 -22.05 -11.50 -15.61
N HIS A 61 -20.97 -11.06 -14.98
CA HIS A 61 -19.99 -11.93 -14.34
C HIS A 61 -20.17 -12.06 -12.82
N LYS A 62 -21.03 -11.29 -12.20
CA LYS A 62 -21.23 -11.21 -10.74
C LYS A 62 -21.38 -12.56 -10.06
N SER A 63 -22.28 -13.40 -10.55
CA SER A 63 -22.54 -14.72 -9.95
C SER A 63 -21.29 -15.62 -9.95
N CYS A 64 -20.53 -15.60 -11.04
CA CYS A 64 -19.27 -16.34 -11.14
C CYS A 64 -18.20 -15.77 -10.19
N ALA A 65 -18.02 -14.45 -10.18
CA ALA A 65 -17.05 -13.76 -9.35
C ALA A 65 -17.35 -13.99 -7.85
N THR A 66 -18.62 -13.86 -7.42
CA THR A 66 -19.05 -14.18 -6.06
C THR A 66 -18.61 -15.58 -5.65
N ARG A 67 -18.92 -16.58 -6.48
CA ARG A 67 -18.57 -17.98 -6.21
C ARG A 67 -17.06 -18.22 -6.16
N CYS A 68 -16.32 -17.61 -7.07
CA CYS A 68 -14.85 -17.72 -7.11
C CYS A 68 -14.22 -17.12 -5.86
N MET A 69 -14.58 -15.91 -5.48
CA MET A 69 -14.04 -15.24 -4.28
C MET A 69 -14.45 -15.97 -3.00
N THR A 70 -15.70 -16.46 -2.90
CA THR A 70 -16.15 -17.25 -1.75
C THR A 70 -15.34 -18.53 -1.57
N ARG A 71 -14.78 -19.08 -2.66
CA ARG A 71 -13.88 -20.24 -2.63
C ARG A 71 -12.41 -19.91 -2.46
N GLY A 72 -12.08 -18.63 -2.27
CA GLY A 72 -10.72 -18.17 -1.99
C GLY A 72 -9.96 -17.62 -3.20
N THR A 73 -10.59 -17.47 -4.37
CA THR A 73 -9.96 -16.73 -5.47
C THR A 73 -9.68 -15.31 -5.03
N PRO A 74 -8.46 -14.77 -5.24
CA PRO A 74 -8.12 -13.42 -4.83
C PRO A 74 -9.08 -12.38 -5.41
N ALA A 75 -9.49 -11.42 -4.57
CA ALA A 75 -10.28 -10.25 -4.96
C ALA A 75 -9.38 -9.13 -5.45
N GLY A 76 -9.87 -8.34 -6.39
CA GLY A 76 -9.26 -7.10 -6.85
C GLY A 76 -10.25 -5.97 -6.88
N ILE A 77 -9.73 -4.74 -6.92
CA ILE A 77 -10.52 -3.54 -7.22
C ILE A 77 -10.03 -2.95 -8.54
N LEU A 78 -10.93 -2.79 -9.49
CA LEU A 78 -10.69 -2.25 -10.81
C LEU A 78 -11.17 -0.80 -10.85
N ASP A 79 -10.25 0.15 -11.00
CA ASP A 79 -10.58 1.56 -11.05
C ASP A 79 -11.14 2.00 -12.41
N LYS A 80 -11.59 3.25 -12.50
CA LYS A 80 -12.14 3.85 -13.73
C LYS A 80 -11.12 3.97 -14.87
N ASP A 81 -9.82 3.95 -14.55
CA ASP A 81 -8.73 4.11 -15.52
C ASP A 81 -8.22 2.76 -16.02
N GLY A 82 -8.83 1.66 -15.56
CA GLY A 82 -8.49 0.29 -15.94
C GLY A 82 -7.34 -0.32 -15.13
N ASN A 83 -6.87 0.35 -14.07
CA ASN A 83 -5.90 -0.24 -13.16
C ASN A 83 -6.58 -1.23 -12.22
N VAL A 84 -5.92 -2.34 -11.99
CA VAL A 84 -6.36 -3.36 -11.04
C VAL A 84 -5.40 -3.43 -9.86
N PHE A 85 -5.96 -3.35 -8.66
CA PHE A 85 -5.22 -3.52 -7.42
C PHE A 85 -5.66 -4.80 -6.72
N VAL A 86 -4.70 -5.65 -6.36
CA VAL A 86 -4.97 -6.85 -5.55
C VAL A 86 -5.37 -6.42 -4.14
N ILE A 87 -6.51 -6.88 -3.66
CA ILE A 87 -6.96 -6.58 -2.29
C ILE A 87 -6.28 -7.56 -1.33
N ILE A 88 -5.51 -7.05 -0.38
CA ILE A 88 -4.88 -7.84 0.66
C ILE A 88 -5.88 -8.06 1.79
N GLY A 89 -6.40 -9.28 1.88
CA GLY A 89 -7.38 -9.68 2.87
C GLY A 89 -8.12 -10.96 2.47
N PRO A 90 -8.95 -11.52 3.35
CA PRO A 90 -9.74 -12.71 3.05
C PRO A 90 -10.76 -12.47 1.94
N SER A 91 -10.54 -13.07 0.77
CA SER A 91 -11.38 -12.91 -0.42
C SER A 91 -12.85 -13.27 -0.23
N PRO A 92 -13.23 -14.28 0.59
CA PRO A 92 -14.65 -14.62 0.80
C PRO A 92 -15.49 -13.45 1.27
N GLY A 93 -14.94 -12.54 2.07
CA GLY A 93 -15.64 -11.34 2.52
C GLY A 93 -16.02 -10.36 1.40
N TYR A 94 -15.32 -10.41 0.28
CA TYR A 94 -15.58 -9.56 -0.89
C TYR A 94 -16.58 -10.19 -1.88
N GLY A 95 -16.89 -11.49 -1.75
CA GLY A 95 -17.84 -12.18 -2.62
C GLY A 95 -19.18 -11.48 -2.76
N PRO A 96 -19.85 -11.01 -1.69
CA PRO A 96 -21.11 -10.28 -1.76
C PRO A 96 -21.05 -8.96 -2.51
N TYR A 97 -19.85 -8.42 -2.68
CA TYR A 97 -19.61 -7.13 -3.34
C TYR A 97 -19.14 -7.28 -4.79
N ALA A 98 -19.10 -8.49 -5.33
CA ALA A 98 -18.73 -8.74 -6.73
C ALA A 98 -19.53 -7.88 -7.69
N ALA A 99 -18.86 -7.28 -8.69
CA ALA A 99 -19.41 -6.35 -9.67
C ALA A 99 -20.00 -5.06 -9.09
N GLN A 100 -19.82 -4.80 -7.79
CA GLN A 100 -20.22 -3.52 -7.19
C GLN A 100 -19.05 -2.54 -7.18
N THR A 101 -19.38 -1.26 -7.35
CA THR A 101 -18.41 -0.18 -7.10
C THR A 101 -18.34 0.10 -5.61
N ILE A 102 -17.14 -0.02 -5.06
CA ILE A 102 -16.85 0.25 -3.65
C ILE A 102 -15.73 1.29 -3.54
N ARG A 103 -15.50 1.80 -2.35
CA ARG A 103 -14.33 2.60 -1.99
C ARG A 103 -13.50 1.84 -0.96
N LEU A 104 -12.20 1.74 -1.24
CA LEU A 104 -11.22 1.22 -0.29
C LEU A 104 -10.25 2.33 0.08
N HIS A 105 -10.06 2.53 1.38
CA HIS A 105 -9.00 3.34 1.94
C HIS A 105 -7.92 2.42 2.47
N GLY A 106 -6.67 2.75 2.26
CA GLY A 106 -5.57 1.92 2.74
C GLY A 106 -4.23 2.25 2.12
N ASN A 107 -3.25 1.44 2.43
CA ASN A 107 -1.90 1.57 1.89
C ASN A 107 -1.80 0.83 0.55
N VAL A 108 -1.26 1.52 -0.46
CA VAL A 108 -1.04 0.95 -1.79
C VAL A 108 0.44 0.81 -2.05
N GLU A 109 0.85 -0.41 -2.42
CA GLU A 109 2.22 -0.74 -2.77
C GLU A 109 2.24 -1.83 -3.85
N GLY A 110 3.00 -1.59 -4.94
CA GLY A 110 3.23 -2.60 -5.98
C GLY A 110 1.95 -3.21 -6.58
N GLY A 111 0.91 -2.39 -6.81
CA GLY A 111 -0.37 -2.85 -7.36
C GLY A 111 -1.24 -3.62 -6.37
N ARG A 112 -0.97 -3.49 -5.07
CA ARG A 112 -1.75 -4.12 -3.99
C ARG A 112 -2.28 -3.04 -3.06
N ILE A 113 -3.48 -3.23 -2.54
CA ILE A 113 -4.07 -2.39 -1.50
C ILE A 113 -4.27 -3.21 -0.22
N SER A 114 -3.75 -2.70 0.89
CA SER A 114 -4.03 -3.20 2.25
C SER A 114 -5.10 -2.32 2.88
N PRO A 115 -6.39 -2.71 2.81
CA PRO A 115 -7.49 -1.84 3.20
C PRO A 115 -7.63 -1.78 4.72
N ASN A 116 -7.88 -0.58 5.22
CA ASN A 116 -8.25 -0.31 6.62
C ASN A 116 -9.70 0.18 6.77
N LYS A 117 -10.29 0.70 5.67
CA LYS A 117 -11.68 1.14 5.60
C LYS A 117 -12.28 0.79 4.24
N MET A 118 -13.55 0.43 4.25
CA MET A 118 -14.34 0.19 3.05
C MET A 118 -15.65 0.96 3.12
N GLU A 119 -16.11 1.44 1.96
CA GLU A 119 -17.42 2.08 1.82
C GLU A 119 -18.17 1.48 0.63
N THR A 120 -19.47 1.29 0.79
CA THR A 120 -20.38 0.85 -0.28
C THR A 120 -21.38 1.94 -0.60
N LYS A 121 -21.89 1.95 -1.83
CA LYS A 121 -22.86 2.93 -2.28
C LYS A 121 -24.27 2.43 -2.04
N THR A 122 -25.10 3.23 -1.36
CA THR A 122 -26.54 3.01 -1.21
C THR A 122 -27.26 4.25 -1.71
N GLY A 123 -27.91 4.14 -2.87
CA GLY A 123 -28.45 5.30 -3.59
C GLY A 123 -27.32 6.28 -3.94
N ASN A 124 -27.39 7.53 -3.45
CA ASN A 124 -26.38 8.55 -3.68
C ASN A 124 -25.39 8.72 -2.51
N SER A 125 -25.50 7.91 -1.47
CA SER A 125 -24.68 8.02 -0.26
C SER A 125 -23.69 6.86 -0.14
N TRP A 126 -22.51 7.15 0.44
CA TRP A 126 -21.52 6.15 0.80
C TRP A 126 -21.69 5.76 2.27
N GLY A 127 -21.79 4.47 2.55
CA GLY A 127 -21.87 3.92 3.90
C GLY A 127 -20.64 3.09 4.22
N GLU A 128 -20.12 3.24 5.43
CA GLU A 128 -18.97 2.45 5.88
C GLU A 128 -19.35 1.00 6.15
N VAL A 129 -18.54 0.08 5.66
CA VAL A 129 -18.59 -1.35 5.96
C VAL A 129 -17.41 -1.71 6.85
N LYS A 130 -17.68 -2.29 8.01
CA LYS A 130 -16.62 -2.70 8.94
C LYS A 130 -15.77 -3.81 8.35
N LEU A 131 -14.47 -3.62 8.37
CA LEU A 131 -13.49 -4.61 7.98
C LEU A 131 -12.97 -5.40 9.19
N ARG A 132 -12.65 -6.67 8.97
CA ARG A 132 -11.95 -7.52 9.92
C ARG A 132 -10.83 -8.26 9.15
N GLY A 133 -9.57 -8.02 9.54
CA GLY A 133 -8.42 -8.60 8.83
C GLY A 133 -8.35 -8.19 7.36
N GLY A 134 -8.73 -6.96 7.01
CA GLY A 134 -8.69 -6.42 5.65
C GLY A 134 -9.84 -6.86 4.73
N ALA A 135 -10.89 -7.50 5.28
CA ALA A 135 -12.08 -7.88 4.50
C ALA A 135 -13.38 -7.53 5.23
N PRO A 136 -14.50 -7.33 4.50
CA PRO A 136 -15.82 -7.24 5.07
C PRO A 136 -16.14 -8.46 5.93
N LYS A 137 -16.82 -8.23 7.06
CA LYS A 137 -17.27 -9.32 7.92
C LYS A 137 -18.33 -10.11 7.15
N SER A 138 -18.10 -11.41 6.95
CA SER A 138 -19.15 -12.33 6.51
C SER A 138 -20.09 -12.62 7.70
N ASP A 139 -21.34 -12.32 7.54
CA ASP A 139 -22.40 -12.72 8.47
C ASP A 139 -22.64 -14.22 8.38
#